data_27c98a79107707eec3ab10b338d7e7d2
#
_entry.id   27c98a79107707eec3ab10b338d7e7d2
#
_cell.length_a   1.000
_cell.length_b   1.000
_cell.length_c   1.000
_cell.angle_alpha   90.00
_cell.angle_beta   90.00
_cell.angle_gamma   90.00
#
_symmetry.space_group_name_H-M   'P 1'
#
loop_
_entity.id
_entity.type
_entity.pdbx_description
1 polymer ?
#
loop_
_entity_poly.entity_id
_entity_poly.type
_entity_poly.pdbx_seq_one_letter_code
_entity_poly.pdbx_strand_id
1 'polypeptide(L)'
;MPDIRLVALDLDGTVFNDEKEITPRTLEAIRAAIAKGVDVIPATGRVASGVPEAFLRIPGVRYALTSNGASVVELSTGKPLVNLPFDAALASDIYDIVAATGGAMGIFIGGKAYTDYFGANDGLALMPPALRRYLCDSRIVVDDMHAVFAAHPHEVEKFSITYRDNVARDAAWQAVASRFNVEITSSIPNNMEINAPGVTKGSGLKTLADTLSLAMNQVMACGDSGNDLAMIQAAGYGIAMGNATPDVLAAARYVTDDNNHDGVAKAIETYVLKG
;
A
#
# COMPACT_ATOMS: atom_id res chain seq x y z
N MET A 1 7.44 -29.01 -5.17
CA MET A 1 6.28 -28.14 -5.05
C MET A 1 6.69 -26.88 -4.31
N PRO A 2 6.11 -25.72 -4.60
CA PRO A 2 6.40 -24.51 -3.84
C PRO A 2 6.00 -24.70 -2.38
N ASP A 3 6.91 -24.35 -1.44
CA ASP A 3 6.61 -24.28 -0.01
C ASP A 3 6.22 -22.84 0.34
N ILE A 4 5.09 -22.35 -0.18
CA ILE A 4 4.60 -21.00 0.08
C ILE A 4 4.00 -20.95 1.49
N ARG A 5 4.47 -20.00 2.29
CA ARG A 5 4.07 -19.79 3.68
C ARG A 5 3.46 -18.42 3.93
N LEU A 6 3.71 -17.45 3.04
CA LEU A 6 3.17 -16.10 3.13
C LEU A 6 2.68 -15.66 1.76
N VAL A 7 1.47 -15.09 1.70
CA VAL A 7 0.85 -14.53 0.51
C VAL A 7 0.52 -13.08 0.78
N ALA A 8 1.16 -12.16 0.07
CA ALA A 8 0.91 -10.73 0.14
C ALA A 8 0.07 -10.30 -1.07
N LEU A 9 -1.07 -9.70 -0.81
CA LEU A 9 -2.05 -9.31 -1.82
C LEU A 9 -2.27 -7.81 -1.80
N ASP A 10 -1.99 -7.13 -2.90
CA ASP A 10 -2.54 -5.78 -3.06
C ASP A 10 -4.07 -5.82 -3.07
N LEU A 11 -4.70 -4.69 -2.80
CA LEU A 11 -6.15 -4.60 -2.65
C LEU A 11 -6.82 -4.03 -3.90
N ASP A 12 -6.53 -2.78 -4.24
CA ASP A 12 -7.24 -2.03 -5.27
C ASP A 12 -6.71 -2.39 -6.67
N GLY A 13 -7.51 -3.06 -7.49
CA GLY A 13 -7.08 -3.60 -8.79
C GLY A 13 -6.46 -5.01 -8.72
N THR A 14 -6.40 -5.60 -7.52
CA THR A 14 -5.88 -6.95 -7.29
C THR A 14 -6.92 -7.83 -6.61
N VAL A 15 -7.16 -7.66 -5.30
CA VAL A 15 -8.18 -8.45 -4.57
C VAL A 15 -9.59 -7.97 -4.86
N PHE A 16 -9.77 -6.65 -4.91
CA PHE A 16 -11.07 -6.05 -5.21
C PHE A 16 -11.29 -5.94 -6.71
N ASN A 17 -12.47 -6.38 -7.16
CA ASN A 17 -12.97 -6.11 -8.51
C ASN A 17 -13.33 -4.60 -8.69
N ASP A 18 -13.82 -4.22 -9.86
CA ASP A 18 -14.18 -2.83 -10.17
C ASP A 18 -15.37 -2.34 -9.33
N GLU A 19 -16.23 -3.25 -8.86
CA GLU A 19 -17.33 -2.98 -7.93
C GLU A 19 -16.86 -2.83 -6.47
N LYS A 20 -15.55 -2.95 -6.21
CA LYS A 20 -14.93 -2.92 -4.88
C LYS A 20 -15.37 -4.06 -3.96
N GLU A 21 -15.63 -5.22 -4.53
CA GLU A 21 -15.99 -6.44 -3.83
C GLU A 21 -14.89 -7.50 -3.95
N ILE A 22 -14.80 -8.38 -2.95
CA ILE A 22 -14.02 -9.62 -3.03
C ILE A 22 -14.95 -10.69 -3.59
N THR A 23 -14.61 -11.25 -4.74
CA THR A 23 -15.45 -12.31 -5.35
C THR A 23 -15.55 -13.54 -4.43
N PRO A 24 -16.66 -14.29 -4.47
CA PRO A 24 -16.81 -15.50 -3.67
C PRO A 24 -15.66 -16.50 -3.86
N ARG A 25 -15.17 -16.65 -5.10
CA ARG A 25 -14.05 -17.58 -5.41
C ARG A 25 -12.74 -17.08 -4.81
N THR A 26 -12.44 -15.77 -4.90
CA THR A 26 -11.26 -15.19 -4.28
C THR A 26 -11.29 -15.33 -2.76
N LEU A 27 -12.45 -15.11 -2.15
CA LEU A 27 -12.64 -15.31 -0.70
C LEU A 27 -12.43 -16.77 -0.29
N GLU A 28 -12.94 -17.72 -1.06
CA GLU A 28 -12.78 -19.15 -0.81
C GLU A 28 -11.32 -19.58 -0.95
N ALA A 29 -10.60 -19.13 -1.98
CA ALA A 29 -9.18 -19.41 -2.18
C ALA A 29 -8.32 -18.87 -1.04
N ILE A 30 -8.57 -17.63 -0.58
CA ILE A 30 -7.89 -17.04 0.59
C ILE A 30 -8.11 -17.89 1.83
N ARG A 31 -9.37 -18.27 2.13
CA ARG A 31 -9.70 -19.12 3.29
C ARG A 31 -9.04 -20.50 3.21
N ALA A 32 -9.00 -21.09 2.03
CA ALA A 32 -8.36 -22.38 1.81
C ALA A 32 -6.83 -22.31 2.02
N ALA A 33 -6.18 -21.23 1.58
CA ALA A 33 -4.75 -21.01 1.86
C ALA A 33 -4.49 -20.85 3.36
N ILE A 34 -5.31 -20.09 4.07
CA ILE A 34 -5.21 -19.91 5.52
C ILE A 34 -5.42 -21.26 6.24
N ALA A 35 -6.38 -22.06 5.81
CA ALA A 35 -6.63 -23.39 6.38
C ALA A 35 -5.45 -24.38 6.18
N LYS A 36 -4.61 -24.17 5.17
CA LYS A 36 -3.34 -24.88 4.98
C LYS A 36 -2.18 -24.34 5.84
N GLY A 37 -2.41 -23.33 6.68
CA GLY A 37 -1.40 -22.71 7.54
C GLY A 37 -0.55 -21.67 6.81
N VAL A 38 -1.01 -21.11 5.69
CA VAL A 38 -0.35 -20.03 4.98
C VAL A 38 -0.88 -18.69 5.50
N ASP A 39 0.01 -17.76 5.84
CA ASP A 39 -0.38 -16.41 6.16
C ASP A 39 -0.80 -15.67 4.89
N VAL A 40 -2.02 -15.15 4.87
CA VAL A 40 -2.50 -14.28 3.78
C VAL A 40 -2.71 -12.88 4.33
N ILE A 41 -2.04 -11.89 3.74
CA ILE A 41 -2.05 -10.52 4.23
C ILE A 41 -2.43 -9.53 3.11
N PRO A 42 -3.14 -8.44 3.43
CA PRO A 42 -3.22 -7.30 2.53
C PRO A 42 -1.86 -6.58 2.52
N ALA A 43 -1.43 -6.12 1.33
CA ALA A 43 -0.22 -5.32 1.12
C ALA A 43 -0.61 -4.05 0.36
N THR A 44 -0.92 -2.97 1.08
CA THR A 44 -1.60 -1.81 0.51
C THR A 44 -0.86 -0.49 0.75
N GLY A 45 -1.08 0.46 -0.16
CA GLY A 45 -0.72 1.86 0.06
C GLY A 45 -1.61 2.60 1.05
N ARG A 46 -2.70 1.99 1.51
CA ARG A 46 -3.60 2.59 2.51
C ARG A 46 -2.96 2.64 3.88
N VAL A 47 -3.39 3.60 4.69
CA VAL A 47 -3.07 3.64 6.13
C VAL A 47 -3.80 2.51 6.86
N ALA A 48 -3.32 2.11 8.04
CA ALA A 48 -3.90 0.98 8.78
C ALA A 48 -5.41 1.15 9.05
N SER A 49 -5.86 2.34 9.46
CA SER A 49 -7.29 2.63 9.64
C SER A 49 -8.12 2.62 8.35
N GLY A 50 -7.47 2.63 7.19
CA GLY A 50 -8.09 2.61 5.86
C GLY A 50 -8.14 1.23 5.21
N VAL A 51 -7.67 0.18 5.87
CA VAL A 51 -7.77 -1.20 5.34
C VAL A 51 -9.23 -1.65 5.42
N PRO A 52 -9.84 -2.11 4.29
CA PRO A 52 -11.25 -2.46 4.28
C PRO A 52 -11.59 -3.63 5.22
N GLU A 53 -12.65 -3.45 6.01
CA GLU A 53 -13.16 -4.50 6.91
C GLU A 53 -13.47 -5.81 6.19
N ALA A 54 -13.91 -5.74 4.92
CA ALA A 54 -14.18 -6.92 4.11
C ALA A 54 -12.99 -7.89 4.05
N PHE A 55 -11.75 -7.35 4.04
CA PHE A 55 -10.53 -8.17 4.12
C PHE A 55 -10.18 -8.52 5.57
N LEU A 56 -10.24 -7.57 6.49
CA LEU A 56 -9.87 -7.78 7.90
C LEU A 56 -10.76 -8.79 8.63
N ARG A 57 -12.00 -8.95 8.19
CA ARG A 57 -12.96 -9.94 8.74
C ARG A 57 -12.76 -11.36 8.22
N ILE A 58 -11.81 -11.60 7.30
CA ILE A 58 -11.51 -12.97 6.86
C ILE A 58 -10.83 -13.69 8.03
N PRO A 59 -11.43 -14.82 8.55
CA PRO A 59 -10.85 -15.50 9.70
C PRO A 59 -9.44 -16.02 9.41
N GLY A 60 -8.49 -15.72 10.31
CA GLY A 60 -7.11 -16.16 10.20
C GLY A 60 -6.17 -15.15 9.52
N VAL A 61 -6.65 -14.03 9.03
CA VAL A 61 -5.80 -12.90 8.65
C VAL A 61 -5.19 -12.29 9.91
N ARG A 62 -3.87 -12.32 10.03
CA ARG A 62 -3.15 -11.92 11.25
C ARG A 62 -2.44 -10.59 11.14
N TYR A 63 -1.98 -10.24 9.95
CA TYR A 63 -1.14 -9.06 9.69
C TYR A 63 -1.71 -8.24 8.54
N ALA A 64 -1.37 -6.95 8.50
CA ALA A 64 -1.62 -6.07 7.38
C ALA A 64 -0.37 -5.22 7.10
N LEU A 65 0.15 -5.30 5.88
CA LEU A 65 1.20 -4.42 5.37
C LEU A 65 0.53 -3.18 4.81
N THR A 66 0.85 -2.01 5.37
CA THR A 66 0.19 -0.73 5.13
C THR A 66 1.19 0.36 4.77
N SER A 67 0.70 1.49 4.27
CA SER A 67 1.51 2.67 3.95
C SER A 67 2.70 2.35 3.04
N ASN A 68 2.48 1.47 2.03
CA ASN A 68 3.53 0.97 1.12
C ASN A 68 4.69 0.26 1.83
N GLY A 69 4.43 -0.43 2.94
CA GLY A 69 5.45 -1.17 3.68
C GLY A 69 6.13 -0.39 4.80
N ALA A 70 5.76 0.88 5.01
CA ALA A 70 6.24 1.64 6.17
C ALA A 70 5.77 1.05 7.49
N SER A 71 4.62 0.35 7.49
CA SER A 71 4.10 -0.33 8.67
C SER A 71 3.56 -1.71 8.33
N VAL A 72 3.82 -2.69 9.20
CA VAL A 72 3.10 -3.96 9.24
C VAL A 72 2.47 -4.10 10.61
N VAL A 73 1.14 -4.16 10.64
CA VAL A 73 0.36 -4.20 11.89
C VAL A 73 -0.06 -5.62 12.18
N GLU A 74 0.12 -6.06 13.42
CA GLU A 74 -0.51 -7.27 13.94
C GLU A 74 -1.95 -6.94 14.37
N LEU A 75 -2.93 -7.54 13.68
CA LEU A 75 -4.33 -7.18 13.82
C LEU A 75 -4.93 -7.50 15.19
N SER A 76 -4.42 -8.54 15.86
CA SER A 76 -4.88 -8.95 17.19
C SER A 76 -4.56 -7.95 18.29
N THR A 77 -3.45 -7.24 18.16
CA THR A 77 -2.94 -6.28 19.14
C THR A 77 -3.09 -4.83 18.70
N GLY A 78 -3.26 -4.60 17.38
CA GLY A 78 -3.20 -3.28 16.77
C GLY A 78 -1.80 -2.62 16.79
N LYS A 79 -0.77 -3.38 17.17
CA LYS A 79 0.61 -2.86 17.27
C LYS A 79 1.39 -3.10 15.99
N PRO A 80 2.28 -2.17 15.60
CA PRO A 80 3.18 -2.39 14.51
C PRO A 80 4.21 -3.47 14.87
N LEU A 81 4.31 -4.50 14.03
CA LEU A 81 5.36 -5.49 14.04
C LEU A 81 6.59 -4.99 13.27
N VAL A 82 6.33 -4.19 12.22
CA VAL A 82 7.34 -3.46 11.44
C VAL A 82 6.93 -2.00 11.44
N ASN A 83 7.89 -1.11 11.70
CA ASN A 83 7.69 0.33 11.61
C ASN A 83 8.94 0.98 10.99
N LEU A 84 8.79 1.58 9.82
CA LEU A 84 9.86 2.20 9.01
C LEU A 84 9.46 3.65 8.69
N PRO A 85 9.41 4.55 9.69
CA PRO A 85 8.93 5.91 9.52
C PRO A 85 9.97 6.82 8.89
N PHE A 86 9.51 7.99 8.45
CA PHE A 86 10.40 9.13 8.23
C PHE A 86 10.98 9.63 9.55
N ASP A 87 12.16 10.23 9.47
CA ASP A 87 12.59 11.20 10.45
C ASP A 87 11.69 12.46 10.40
N ALA A 88 11.33 13.03 11.56
CA ALA A 88 10.41 14.16 11.64
C ALA A 88 10.91 15.42 10.94
N ALA A 89 12.23 15.67 10.95
CA ALA A 89 12.81 16.82 10.27
C ALA A 89 12.69 16.65 8.75
N LEU A 90 13.01 15.46 8.22
CA LEU A 90 12.82 15.14 6.81
C LEU A 90 11.35 15.23 6.40
N ALA A 91 10.42 14.76 7.24
CA ALA A 91 9.00 14.87 6.99
C ALA A 91 8.53 16.34 6.90
N SER A 92 9.03 17.21 7.79
CA SER A 92 8.76 18.66 7.75
C SER A 92 9.28 19.32 6.47
N ASP A 93 10.51 19.01 6.07
CA ASP A 93 11.12 19.58 4.87
C ASP A 93 10.39 19.13 3.58
N ILE A 94 9.93 17.87 3.52
CA ILE A 94 9.13 17.35 2.42
C ILE A 94 7.77 18.07 2.38
N TYR A 95 7.12 18.22 3.55
CA TYR A 95 5.83 18.88 3.67
C TYR A 95 5.87 20.30 3.10
N ASP A 96 6.88 21.09 3.46
CA ASP A 96 7.03 22.49 3.00
C ASP A 96 7.14 22.57 1.48
N ILE A 97 7.90 21.66 0.86
CA ILE A 97 8.04 21.62 -0.59
C ILE A 97 6.74 21.21 -1.26
N VAL A 98 6.09 20.16 -0.76
CA VAL A 98 4.86 19.62 -1.35
C VAL A 98 3.70 20.61 -1.17
N ALA A 99 3.58 21.26 -0.01
CA ALA A 99 2.57 22.30 0.23
C ALA A 99 2.66 23.45 -0.78
N ALA A 100 3.88 23.86 -1.17
CA ALA A 100 4.09 24.88 -2.18
C ALA A 100 3.69 24.47 -3.61
N THR A 101 3.45 23.18 -3.87
CA THR A 101 3.10 22.66 -5.21
C THR A 101 1.60 22.61 -5.49
N GLY A 102 0.74 22.90 -4.51
CA GLY A 102 -0.72 22.91 -4.64
C GLY A 102 -1.36 21.53 -4.77
N GLY A 103 -0.68 20.48 -4.32
CA GLY A 103 -1.23 19.12 -4.20
C GLY A 103 -2.05 18.96 -2.92
N ALA A 104 -3.17 18.22 -3.01
CA ALA A 104 -3.95 17.85 -1.84
C ALA A 104 -3.30 16.68 -1.12
N MET A 105 -2.88 16.89 0.12
CA MET A 105 -2.12 15.90 0.89
C MET A 105 -2.98 15.11 1.87
N GLY A 106 -2.71 13.79 1.93
CA GLY A 106 -2.97 12.95 3.08
C GLY A 106 -1.64 12.48 3.63
N ILE A 107 -1.38 12.68 4.91
CA ILE A 107 -0.16 12.26 5.59
C ILE A 107 -0.50 11.18 6.59
N PHE A 108 0.17 10.04 6.49
CA PHE A 108 -0.09 8.87 7.32
C PHE A 108 0.86 8.86 8.49
N ILE A 109 0.31 8.88 9.70
CA ILE A 109 1.06 9.00 10.95
C ILE A 109 0.42 8.07 11.99
N GLY A 110 1.19 7.11 12.51
CA GLY A 110 0.73 6.19 13.54
C GLY A 110 -0.55 5.42 13.19
N GLY A 111 -0.65 4.99 11.94
CA GLY A 111 -1.81 4.25 11.44
C GLY A 111 -3.06 5.10 11.16
N LYS A 112 -2.97 6.44 11.21
CA LYS A 112 -4.06 7.38 10.92
C LYS A 112 -3.69 8.31 9.76
N ALA A 113 -4.70 8.86 9.08
CA ALA A 113 -4.52 9.82 8.00
C ALA A 113 -4.79 11.24 8.49
N TYR A 114 -3.84 12.14 8.28
CA TYR A 114 -3.93 13.57 8.58
C TYR A 114 -3.98 14.38 7.30
N THR A 115 -4.55 15.58 7.37
CA THR A 115 -4.57 16.54 6.27
C THR A 115 -4.62 17.96 6.81
N ASP A 116 -4.14 18.92 6.04
CA ASP A 116 -4.30 20.34 6.31
C ASP A 116 -5.65 20.87 5.83
N TYR A 117 -5.92 22.16 6.08
CA TYR A 117 -7.15 22.82 5.66
C TYR A 117 -7.36 22.76 4.14
N PHE A 118 -6.31 22.93 3.33
CA PHE A 118 -6.42 22.88 1.87
C PHE A 118 -6.86 21.46 1.42
N GLY A 119 -6.20 20.43 1.91
CA GLY A 119 -6.53 19.03 1.57
C GLY A 119 -7.94 18.62 2.01
N ALA A 120 -8.45 19.21 3.10
CA ALA A 120 -9.80 18.93 3.61
C ALA A 120 -10.92 19.69 2.88
N ASN A 121 -10.59 20.74 2.14
CA ASN A 121 -11.56 21.63 1.49
C ASN A 121 -11.31 21.73 -0.03
N ASP A 122 -10.58 22.73 -0.49
CA ASP A 122 -10.38 22.99 -1.93
C ASP A 122 -9.67 21.82 -2.61
N GLY A 123 -8.73 21.18 -1.93
CA GLY A 123 -8.02 20.00 -2.40
C GLY A 123 -8.90 18.77 -2.63
N LEU A 124 -10.07 18.68 -2.00
CA LEU A 124 -11.02 17.58 -2.26
C LEU A 124 -11.51 17.57 -3.71
N ALA A 125 -11.55 18.72 -4.37
CA ALA A 125 -11.92 18.80 -5.78
C ALA A 125 -10.94 18.06 -6.70
N LEU A 126 -9.68 17.89 -6.27
CA LEU A 126 -8.64 17.14 -6.99
C LEU A 126 -8.82 15.63 -6.89
N MET A 127 -9.57 15.17 -5.89
CA MET A 127 -9.78 13.75 -5.62
C MET A 127 -10.88 13.17 -6.52
N PRO A 128 -10.76 11.88 -6.92
CA PRO A 128 -11.85 11.17 -7.58
C PRO A 128 -13.14 11.28 -6.76
N PRO A 129 -14.30 11.58 -7.37
CA PRO A 129 -15.56 11.77 -6.65
C PRO A 129 -15.93 10.62 -5.71
N ALA A 130 -15.67 9.38 -6.13
CA ALA A 130 -15.94 8.17 -5.34
C ALA A 130 -15.14 8.11 -4.02
N LEU A 131 -13.98 8.77 -3.94
CA LEU A 131 -13.12 8.78 -2.75
C LEU A 131 -13.41 9.95 -1.80
N ARG A 132 -14.06 11.03 -2.26
CA ARG A 132 -14.20 12.27 -1.49
C ARG A 132 -14.86 12.04 -0.13
N ARG A 133 -15.97 11.30 -0.11
CA ARG A 133 -16.68 11.01 1.13
C ARG A 133 -15.80 10.23 2.11
N TYR A 134 -15.17 9.16 1.64
CA TYR A 134 -14.24 8.37 2.45
C TYR A 134 -13.11 9.23 3.03
N LEU A 135 -12.53 10.13 2.23
CA LEU A 135 -11.45 11.01 2.67
C LEU A 135 -11.91 12.02 3.72
N CYS A 136 -13.13 12.58 3.57
CA CYS A 136 -13.72 13.46 4.59
C CYS A 136 -13.94 12.73 5.91
N ASP A 137 -14.42 11.48 5.84
CA ASP A 137 -14.80 10.72 7.05
C ASP A 137 -13.57 10.11 7.76
N SER A 138 -12.45 9.90 7.05
CA SER A 138 -11.28 9.16 7.54
C SER A 138 -10.07 10.02 7.91
N ARG A 139 -10.04 11.33 7.51
CA ARG A 139 -8.88 12.19 7.74
C ARG A 139 -9.06 13.09 8.97
N ILE A 140 -8.00 13.24 9.73
CA ILE A 140 -7.88 14.19 10.84
C ILE A 140 -7.39 15.51 10.24
N VAL A 141 -8.21 16.56 10.33
CA VAL A 141 -7.83 17.90 9.86
C VAL A 141 -7.04 18.61 10.95
N VAL A 142 -5.90 19.20 10.59
CA VAL A 142 -5.02 19.92 11.51
C VAL A 142 -4.63 21.28 10.95
N ASP A 143 -4.46 22.25 11.84
CA ASP A 143 -4.06 23.61 11.49
C ASP A 143 -2.53 23.76 11.39
N ASP A 144 -1.77 22.94 12.10
CA ASP A 144 -0.31 22.97 12.14
C ASP A 144 0.26 21.56 12.02
N MET A 145 0.69 21.20 10.81
CA MET A 145 1.27 19.89 10.52
C MET A 145 2.66 19.72 11.15
N HIS A 146 3.43 20.80 11.29
CA HIS A 146 4.75 20.73 11.94
C HIS A 146 4.63 20.36 13.42
N ALA A 147 3.61 20.90 14.10
CA ALA A 147 3.30 20.51 15.48
C ALA A 147 2.93 19.03 15.57
N VAL A 148 2.22 18.49 14.58
CA VAL A 148 1.91 17.05 14.50
C VAL A 148 3.18 16.22 14.32
N PHE A 149 4.08 16.60 13.40
CA PHE A 149 5.36 15.90 13.22
C PHE A 149 6.21 15.91 14.49
N ALA A 150 6.27 17.05 15.19
CA ALA A 150 6.98 17.15 16.46
C ALA A 150 6.40 16.26 17.57
N ALA A 151 5.07 16.08 17.58
CA ALA A 151 4.38 15.20 18.52
C ALA A 151 4.53 13.70 18.19
N HIS A 152 4.81 13.37 16.90
CA HIS A 152 4.92 12.02 16.38
C HIS A 152 6.25 11.77 15.64
N PRO A 153 7.42 11.97 16.29
CA PRO A 153 8.72 12.05 15.60
C PRO A 153 9.19 10.76 14.93
N HIS A 154 8.57 9.62 15.26
CA HIS A 154 8.91 8.29 14.74
C HIS A 154 7.69 7.53 14.21
N GLU A 155 6.66 8.26 13.76
CA GLU A 155 5.41 7.66 13.34
C GLU A 155 4.94 8.13 11.96
N VAL A 156 5.68 9.01 11.26
CA VAL A 156 5.32 9.48 9.91
C VAL A 156 5.64 8.40 8.89
N GLU A 157 4.61 7.78 8.34
CA GLU A 157 4.71 6.59 7.48
C GLU A 157 4.80 6.93 5.99
N LYS A 158 3.94 7.85 5.53
CA LYS A 158 3.77 8.13 4.09
C LYS A 158 3.11 9.48 3.84
N PHE A 159 3.50 10.14 2.75
CA PHE A 159 2.74 11.21 2.11
C PHE A 159 1.99 10.64 0.91
N SER A 160 0.73 10.98 0.76
CA SER A 160 -0.12 10.64 -0.39
C SER A 160 -0.71 11.94 -0.94
N ILE A 161 -0.25 12.34 -2.12
CA ILE A 161 -0.57 13.65 -2.69
C ILE A 161 -1.33 13.45 -3.99
N THR A 162 -2.41 14.20 -4.21
CA THR A 162 -3.15 14.22 -5.46
C THR A 162 -3.08 15.60 -6.09
N TYR A 163 -2.73 15.64 -7.36
CA TYR A 163 -2.60 16.85 -8.16
C TYR A 163 -3.75 16.96 -9.15
N ARG A 164 -3.97 18.16 -9.71
CA ARG A 164 -4.99 18.40 -10.74
C ARG A 164 -4.73 17.63 -12.04
N ASP A 165 -3.45 17.39 -12.37
CA ASP A 165 -3.02 16.68 -13.57
C ASP A 165 -1.61 16.10 -13.41
N ASN A 166 -1.20 15.28 -14.38
CA ASN A 166 0.13 14.68 -14.38
C ASN A 166 1.26 15.70 -14.54
N VAL A 167 1.03 16.85 -15.19
CA VAL A 167 2.07 17.89 -15.38
C VAL A 167 2.43 18.50 -14.03
N ALA A 168 1.43 18.86 -13.21
CA ALA A 168 1.64 19.36 -11.86
C ALA A 168 2.30 18.30 -10.96
N ARG A 169 1.86 17.03 -11.06
CA ARG A 169 2.46 15.91 -10.34
C ARG A 169 3.93 15.73 -10.72
N ASP A 170 4.26 15.71 -12.01
CA ASP A 170 5.63 15.47 -12.49
C ASP A 170 6.59 16.58 -12.08
N ALA A 171 6.12 17.83 -12.09
CA ALA A 171 6.90 18.97 -11.59
C ALA A 171 7.21 18.84 -10.08
N ALA A 172 6.21 18.46 -9.28
CA ALA A 172 6.39 18.20 -7.85
C ALA A 172 7.31 17.00 -7.58
N TRP A 173 7.18 15.92 -8.37
CA TRP A 173 8.05 14.74 -8.31
C TRP A 173 9.51 15.12 -8.49
N GLN A 174 9.82 15.90 -9.52
CA GLN A 174 11.19 16.38 -9.78
C GLN A 174 11.70 17.28 -8.65
N ALA A 175 10.83 18.14 -8.09
CA ALA A 175 11.20 19.02 -6.98
C ALA A 175 11.60 18.25 -5.72
N VAL A 176 10.89 17.15 -5.41
CA VAL A 176 11.20 16.26 -4.28
C VAL A 176 12.42 15.40 -4.59
N ALA A 177 12.43 14.69 -5.73
CA ALA A 177 13.50 13.76 -6.09
C ALA A 177 14.87 14.42 -6.24
N SER A 178 14.92 15.71 -6.63
CA SER A 178 16.19 16.45 -6.75
C SER A 178 16.79 16.89 -5.40
N ARG A 179 16.01 16.85 -4.31
CA ARG A 179 16.42 17.38 -3.00
C ARG A 179 16.54 16.31 -1.94
N PHE A 180 15.77 15.24 -2.04
CA PHE A 180 15.69 14.21 -1.02
C PHE A 180 15.97 12.82 -1.58
N ASN A 181 16.64 12.02 -0.81
CA ASN A 181 16.74 10.58 -1.05
C ASN A 181 15.52 9.93 -0.39
N VAL A 182 14.47 9.69 -1.16
CA VAL A 182 13.20 9.11 -0.69
C VAL A 182 12.64 8.17 -1.76
N GLU A 183 11.73 7.28 -1.37
CA GLU A 183 11.01 6.45 -2.31
C GLU A 183 9.77 7.19 -2.81
N ILE A 184 9.66 7.38 -4.12
CA ILE A 184 8.50 8.02 -4.75
C ILE A 184 7.86 7.04 -5.70
N THR A 185 6.54 6.85 -5.55
CA THR A 185 5.74 5.96 -6.39
C THR A 185 4.38 6.56 -6.71
N SER A 186 3.59 5.87 -7.50
CA SER A 186 2.22 6.25 -7.85
C SER A 186 1.36 4.99 -7.94
N SER A 187 0.14 5.04 -7.44
CA SER A 187 -0.84 3.95 -7.50
C SER A 187 -2.07 4.29 -8.35
N ILE A 188 -2.31 5.58 -8.60
CA ILE A 188 -3.41 6.07 -9.44
C ILE A 188 -2.94 7.28 -10.26
N PRO A 189 -3.62 7.65 -11.37
CA PRO A 189 -3.31 8.87 -12.11
C PRO A 189 -3.29 10.11 -11.23
N ASN A 190 -2.40 11.06 -11.54
CA ASN A 190 -2.22 12.35 -10.84
C ASN A 190 -1.80 12.23 -9.36
N ASN A 191 -1.41 11.04 -8.91
CA ASN A 191 -1.00 10.79 -7.55
C ASN A 191 0.53 10.69 -7.45
N MET A 192 1.07 11.17 -6.34
CA MET A 192 2.45 10.96 -5.89
C MET A 192 2.42 10.46 -4.46
N GLU A 193 3.11 9.37 -4.22
CA GLU A 193 3.26 8.78 -2.89
C GLU A 193 4.74 8.82 -2.51
N ILE A 194 5.04 9.30 -1.30
CA ILE A 194 6.41 9.42 -0.82
C ILE A 194 6.55 8.61 0.46
N ASN A 195 7.52 7.73 0.49
CA ASN A 195 7.94 6.94 1.65
C ASN A 195 9.39 7.27 2.03
N ALA A 196 9.78 6.90 3.23
CA ALA A 196 11.15 7.06 3.72
C ALA A 196 12.16 6.30 2.83
N PRO A 197 13.46 6.64 2.86
CA PRO A 197 14.48 6.01 2.03
C PRO A 197 14.46 4.47 2.15
N GLY A 198 14.39 3.78 1.02
CA GLY A 198 14.38 2.31 0.94
C GLY A 198 13.07 1.66 1.40
N VAL A 199 12.03 2.44 1.73
CA VAL A 199 10.75 1.91 2.20
C VAL A 199 9.79 1.71 1.02
N THR A 200 9.55 0.45 0.68
CA THR A 200 8.63 -0.01 -0.37
C THR A 200 7.77 -1.15 0.16
N LYS A 201 6.71 -1.53 -0.57
CA LYS A 201 5.97 -2.77 -0.24
C LYS A 201 6.91 -3.98 -0.21
N GLY A 202 7.95 -4.00 -1.04
CA GLY A 202 8.95 -5.07 -1.09
C GLY A 202 9.83 -5.12 0.16
N SER A 203 10.35 -3.99 0.63
CA SER A 203 11.17 -3.94 1.84
C SER A 203 10.35 -4.26 3.10
N GLY A 204 9.12 -3.73 3.21
CA GLY A 204 8.21 -4.06 4.31
C GLY A 204 7.86 -5.56 4.32
N LEU A 205 7.57 -6.15 3.15
CA LEU A 205 7.30 -7.58 3.00
C LEU A 205 8.50 -8.44 3.39
N LYS A 206 9.71 -8.03 2.96
CA LYS A 206 10.94 -8.71 3.35
C LYS A 206 11.15 -8.66 4.86
N THR A 207 10.98 -7.50 5.49
CA THR A 207 11.13 -7.36 6.95
C THR A 207 10.12 -8.22 7.70
N LEU A 208 8.87 -8.31 7.22
CA LEU A 208 7.89 -9.23 7.79
C LEU A 208 8.31 -10.69 7.62
N ALA A 209 8.74 -11.09 6.42
CA ALA A 209 9.21 -12.46 6.16
C ALA A 209 10.38 -12.83 7.09
N ASP A 210 11.38 -11.95 7.24
CA ASP A 210 12.51 -12.13 8.15
C ASP A 210 12.02 -12.28 9.62
N THR A 211 11.05 -11.47 10.05
CA THR A 211 10.46 -11.53 11.39
C THR A 211 9.73 -12.86 11.63
N LEU A 212 9.09 -13.41 10.60
CA LEU A 212 8.43 -14.72 10.64
C LEU A 212 9.39 -15.89 10.36
N SER A 213 10.69 -15.62 10.21
CA SER A 213 11.72 -16.61 9.85
C SER A 213 11.43 -17.33 8.52
N LEU A 214 10.89 -16.60 7.54
CA LEU A 214 10.59 -17.10 6.19
C LEU A 214 11.61 -16.59 5.18
N ALA A 215 12.03 -17.43 4.26
CA ALA A 215 12.82 -17.02 3.11
C ALA A 215 11.89 -16.46 2.01
N MET A 216 12.37 -15.51 1.21
CA MET A 216 11.57 -14.89 0.15
C MET A 216 11.09 -15.86 -0.93
N ASN A 217 11.73 -17.03 -1.11
CA ASN A 217 11.24 -18.09 -1.98
C ASN A 217 10.01 -18.84 -1.42
N GLN A 218 9.62 -18.58 -0.17
CA GLN A 218 8.39 -19.06 0.46
C GLN A 218 7.27 -17.99 0.45
N VAL A 219 7.51 -16.87 -0.24
CA VAL A 219 6.58 -15.73 -0.33
C VAL A 219 5.99 -15.65 -1.73
N MET A 220 4.68 -15.52 -1.81
CA MET A 220 3.93 -15.13 -3.01
C MET A 220 3.43 -13.70 -2.85
N ALA A 221 3.51 -12.90 -3.90
CA ALA A 221 2.96 -11.54 -3.93
C ALA A 221 2.17 -11.33 -5.22
N CYS A 222 0.96 -10.74 -5.11
CA CYS A 222 0.14 -10.34 -6.24
C CYS A 222 -0.09 -8.83 -6.22
N GLY A 223 0.01 -8.17 -7.37
CA GLY A 223 -0.21 -6.73 -7.51
C GLY A 223 -0.37 -6.30 -8.96
N ASP A 224 -0.74 -5.05 -9.19
CA ASP A 224 -1.07 -4.50 -10.50
C ASP A 224 -0.43 -3.15 -10.82
N SER A 225 0.02 -2.37 -9.83
CA SER A 225 0.46 -1.00 -10.05
C SER A 225 1.89 -0.72 -9.56
N GLY A 226 2.43 0.47 -9.87
CA GLY A 226 3.84 0.80 -9.68
C GLY A 226 4.35 0.64 -8.24
N ASN A 227 3.49 0.83 -7.22
CA ASN A 227 3.86 0.59 -5.82
C ASN A 227 4.00 -0.90 -5.46
N ASP A 228 3.55 -1.82 -6.33
CA ASP A 228 3.69 -3.27 -6.17
C ASP A 228 4.99 -3.82 -6.74
N LEU A 229 5.62 -3.07 -7.64
CA LEU A 229 6.79 -3.51 -8.40
C LEU A 229 7.85 -4.13 -7.49
N ALA A 230 8.20 -3.44 -6.40
CA ALA A 230 9.23 -3.89 -5.48
C ALA A 230 8.84 -5.19 -4.75
N MET A 231 7.57 -5.40 -4.37
CA MET A 231 7.17 -6.64 -3.72
C MET A 231 7.09 -7.82 -4.70
N ILE A 232 6.67 -7.56 -5.94
CA ILE A 232 6.64 -8.57 -7.00
C ILE A 232 8.06 -9.04 -7.34
N GLN A 233 9.01 -8.11 -7.43
CA GLN A 233 10.42 -8.45 -7.66
C GLN A 233 11.06 -9.20 -6.49
N ALA A 234 10.72 -8.84 -5.25
CA ALA A 234 11.30 -9.44 -4.05
C ALA A 234 10.77 -10.85 -3.77
N ALA A 235 9.49 -11.12 -4.05
CA ALA A 235 8.87 -12.40 -3.77
C ALA A 235 9.38 -13.51 -4.68
N GLY A 236 9.59 -14.72 -4.14
CA GLY A 236 9.93 -15.91 -4.93
C GLY A 236 8.84 -16.26 -5.95
N TYR A 237 7.59 -15.90 -5.66
CA TYR A 237 6.42 -16.02 -6.52
C TYR A 237 5.78 -14.65 -6.73
N GLY A 238 6.47 -13.77 -7.47
CA GLY A 238 5.92 -12.47 -7.88
C GLY A 238 4.96 -12.64 -9.06
N ILE A 239 3.71 -12.25 -8.87
CA ILE A 239 2.62 -12.46 -9.82
C ILE A 239 1.99 -11.12 -10.17
N ALA A 240 2.03 -10.75 -11.43
CA ALA A 240 1.29 -9.61 -11.96
C ALA A 240 -0.17 -10.01 -12.24
N MET A 241 -1.10 -9.12 -11.91
CA MET A 241 -2.48 -9.23 -12.36
C MET A 241 -2.57 -8.98 -13.87
N GLY A 242 -3.59 -9.54 -14.53
CA GLY A 242 -3.80 -9.33 -15.98
C GLY A 242 -4.08 -7.88 -16.39
N ASN A 243 -4.58 -7.09 -15.45
CA ASN A 243 -4.80 -5.64 -15.59
C ASN A 243 -3.60 -4.79 -15.14
N ALA A 244 -2.46 -5.40 -14.82
CA ALA A 244 -1.30 -4.68 -14.30
C ALA A 244 -0.67 -3.75 -15.34
N THR A 245 0.03 -2.73 -14.84
CA THR A 245 0.79 -1.79 -15.66
C THR A 245 1.92 -2.51 -16.41
N PRO A 246 2.37 -2.00 -17.58
CA PRO A 246 3.38 -2.67 -18.41
C PRO A 246 4.70 -2.95 -17.69
N ASP A 247 5.13 -2.09 -16.78
CA ASP A 247 6.34 -2.25 -15.99
C ASP A 247 6.20 -3.38 -14.95
N VAL A 248 5.03 -3.52 -14.34
CA VAL A 248 4.72 -4.61 -13.41
C VAL A 248 4.64 -5.94 -14.16
N LEU A 249 3.96 -5.98 -15.34
CA LEU A 249 3.92 -7.16 -16.19
C LEU A 249 5.31 -7.62 -16.64
N ALA A 250 6.19 -6.67 -16.97
CA ALA A 250 7.55 -6.97 -17.41
C ALA A 250 8.46 -7.49 -16.27
N ALA A 251 8.19 -7.09 -15.03
CA ALA A 251 8.99 -7.46 -13.86
C ALA A 251 8.54 -8.76 -13.20
N ALA A 252 7.28 -9.16 -13.39
CA ALA A 252 6.70 -10.32 -12.75
C ALA A 252 7.24 -11.63 -13.33
N ARG A 253 7.45 -12.61 -12.44
CA ARG A 253 7.81 -13.97 -12.86
C ARG A 253 6.64 -14.73 -13.47
N TYR A 254 5.44 -14.41 -13.02
CA TYR A 254 4.19 -15.04 -13.45
C TYR A 254 3.12 -13.98 -13.66
N VAL A 255 2.16 -14.29 -14.53
CA VAL A 255 0.97 -13.46 -14.77
C VAL A 255 -0.27 -14.31 -14.52
N THR A 256 -1.25 -13.75 -13.85
CA THR A 256 -2.57 -14.35 -13.65
C THR A 256 -3.63 -13.56 -14.43
N ASP A 257 -4.92 -13.90 -14.27
CA ASP A 257 -6.01 -13.13 -14.86
C ASP A 257 -6.20 -11.78 -14.12
N ASP A 258 -7.05 -10.92 -14.64
CA ASP A 258 -7.34 -9.63 -14.03
C ASP A 258 -8.22 -9.75 -12.76
N ASN A 259 -8.42 -8.61 -12.08
CA ASN A 259 -9.17 -8.51 -10.85
C ASN A 259 -10.69 -8.83 -11.02
N ASN A 260 -11.24 -8.69 -12.22
CA ASN A 260 -12.64 -9.02 -12.52
C ASN A 260 -12.84 -10.50 -12.89
N HIS A 261 -11.75 -11.22 -13.17
CA HIS A 261 -11.76 -12.62 -13.59
C HIS A 261 -11.07 -13.55 -12.61
N ASP A 262 -11.15 -13.26 -11.31
CA ASP A 262 -10.61 -14.10 -10.20
C ASP A 262 -9.10 -14.36 -10.27
N GLY A 263 -8.31 -13.41 -10.72
CA GLY A 263 -6.86 -13.57 -10.90
C GLY A 263 -6.16 -14.02 -9.62
N VAL A 264 -6.49 -13.42 -8.46
CA VAL A 264 -5.94 -13.81 -7.15
C VAL A 264 -6.32 -15.26 -6.79
N ALA A 265 -7.58 -15.64 -6.99
CA ALA A 265 -8.02 -17.02 -6.74
C ALA A 265 -7.21 -18.02 -7.56
N LYS A 266 -7.06 -17.78 -8.86
CA LYS A 266 -6.30 -18.64 -9.78
C LYS A 266 -4.83 -18.76 -9.38
N ALA A 267 -4.21 -17.64 -8.94
CA ALA A 267 -2.85 -17.66 -8.43
C ALA A 267 -2.72 -18.52 -7.17
N ILE A 268 -3.59 -18.32 -6.18
CA ILE A 268 -3.60 -19.12 -4.94
C ILE A 268 -3.86 -20.60 -5.24
N GLU A 269 -4.87 -20.90 -6.05
CA GLU A 269 -5.19 -22.28 -6.45
C GLU A 269 -4.00 -22.98 -7.11
N THR A 270 -3.26 -22.27 -7.97
CA THR A 270 -2.16 -22.82 -8.75
C THR A 270 -0.92 -23.07 -7.90
N TYR A 271 -0.52 -22.10 -7.09
CA TYR A 271 0.79 -22.10 -6.43
C TYR A 271 0.73 -22.51 -4.95
N VAL A 272 -0.45 -22.37 -4.30
CA VAL A 272 -0.62 -22.69 -2.87
C VAL A 272 -1.45 -23.95 -2.67
N LEU A 273 -2.57 -24.09 -3.40
CA LEU A 273 -3.53 -25.17 -3.12
C LEU A 273 -3.24 -26.47 -3.87
N LYS A 274 -2.77 -26.40 -5.11
CA LYS A 274 -2.39 -27.58 -5.92
C LYS A 274 -0.96 -28.07 -5.65
N GLY A 275 -0.23 -27.32 -4.82
CA GLY A 275 1.12 -27.65 -4.38
C GLY A 275 1.20 -28.76 -3.31
#